data_25aa3ad841fa7736b1c66e8fea2fbbff
#
_entry.id   25aa3ad841fa7736b1c66e8fea2fbbff
#
_cell.length_a   1.000
_cell.length_b   1.000
_cell.length_c   1.000
_cell.angle_alpha   90.00
_cell.angle_beta   90.00
_cell.angle_gamma   90.00
#
_symmetry.space_group_name_H-M   'P 1'
#
loop_
_entity.id
_entity.type
_entity.pdbx_description
1 polymer ?
#
loop_
_entity_poly.entity_id
_entity_poly.type
_entity_poly.pdbx_seq_one_letter_code
_entity_poly.pdbx_strand_id
1 'polypeptide(L)'
;MKRITLFILALAAFLAAACNSHFISDASYRDMVREDLASRASVLDAAGIDLTAMGLDQKEMEAMEFLYAYMPLGDVVNQSPEYYLDHYRMTRRALDEMPWGEKIPERELRHFVLPVRVNNENLDSARNVFYKELAPRIKDMSMYDAVLEVNHWCHEKAVYMPSDRRTSSPLATVKTAYGRCGEESTLLVAALRSVGIPARQVYTPRWAH
;
A
#
# COMPACT_ATOMS: atom_id res chain seq x y z
N MET A 1 -1.83 -32.44 -35.21
CA MET A 1 -1.05 -31.29 -34.78
C MET A 1 -1.94 -30.13 -34.25
N LYS A 2 -2.90 -29.62 -35.02
CA LYS A 2 -3.78 -28.48 -34.56
C LYS A 2 -4.53 -28.71 -33.23
N ARG A 3 -4.99 -29.93 -32.92
CA ARG A 3 -5.68 -30.25 -31.65
C ARG A 3 -4.78 -30.25 -30.42
N ILE A 4 -3.51 -30.70 -30.58
CA ILE A 4 -2.52 -30.69 -29.51
C ILE A 4 -2.09 -29.26 -29.19
N THR A 5 -1.89 -28.42 -30.21
CA THR A 5 -1.55 -27.01 -30.06
C THR A 5 -2.67 -26.24 -29.33
N LEU A 6 -3.94 -26.56 -29.62
CA LEU A 6 -5.09 -25.94 -28.95
C LEU A 6 -5.16 -26.34 -27.47
N PHE A 7 -4.84 -27.62 -27.15
CA PHE A 7 -4.83 -28.10 -25.77
C PHE A 7 -3.69 -27.47 -24.94
N ILE A 8 -2.51 -27.29 -25.54
CA ILE A 8 -1.37 -26.65 -24.89
C ILE A 8 -1.66 -25.15 -24.66
N LEU A 9 -2.27 -24.47 -25.62
CA LEU A 9 -2.70 -23.06 -25.46
C LEU A 9 -3.81 -22.91 -24.41
N ALA A 10 -4.77 -23.84 -24.35
CA ALA A 10 -5.81 -23.83 -23.33
C ALA A 10 -5.26 -24.12 -21.93
N LEU A 11 -4.30 -25.05 -21.81
CA LEU A 11 -3.65 -25.36 -20.55
C LEU A 11 -2.74 -24.21 -20.07
N ALA A 12 -2.02 -23.53 -20.99
CA ALA A 12 -1.21 -22.36 -20.68
C ALA A 12 -2.11 -21.17 -20.26
N ALA A 13 -3.25 -20.97 -20.91
CA ALA A 13 -4.24 -19.95 -20.52
C ALA A 13 -4.87 -20.25 -19.15
N PHE A 14 -5.13 -21.53 -18.83
CA PHE A 14 -5.65 -21.96 -17.53
C PHE A 14 -4.62 -21.78 -16.40
N LEU A 15 -3.34 -22.08 -16.67
CA LEU A 15 -2.24 -21.85 -15.73
C LEU A 15 -1.98 -20.34 -15.52
N ALA A 16 -2.07 -19.52 -16.59
CA ALA A 16 -1.95 -18.07 -16.48
C ALA A 16 -3.13 -17.45 -15.72
N ALA A 17 -4.35 -17.95 -15.89
CA ALA A 17 -5.53 -17.53 -15.12
C ALA A 17 -5.42 -17.91 -13.64
N ALA A 18 -4.86 -19.09 -13.33
CA ALA A 18 -4.62 -19.52 -11.95
C ALA A 18 -3.54 -18.67 -11.25
N CYS A 19 -2.48 -18.23 -11.96
CA CYS A 19 -1.49 -17.30 -11.42
C CYS A 19 -2.06 -15.91 -11.13
N ASN A 20 -3.15 -15.50 -11.79
CA ASN A 20 -3.78 -14.19 -11.59
C ASN A 20 -4.87 -14.20 -10.51
N SER A 21 -5.14 -15.34 -9.87
CA SER A 21 -6.18 -15.48 -8.83
C SER A 21 -5.70 -15.09 -7.43
N HIS A 22 -4.39 -15.00 -7.20
CA HIS A 22 -3.78 -14.73 -5.91
C HIS A 22 -3.18 -13.32 -5.83
N PHE A 23 -3.22 -12.73 -4.63
CA PHE A 23 -2.45 -11.52 -4.30
C PHE A 23 -0.98 -11.85 -4.03
N ILE A 24 -0.71 -13.01 -3.45
CA ILE A 24 0.62 -13.56 -3.22
C ILE A 24 0.79 -14.78 -4.12
N SER A 25 1.61 -14.70 -5.16
CA SER A 25 1.78 -15.77 -6.14
C SER A 25 2.46 -17.02 -5.57
N ASP A 26 3.44 -16.85 -4.67
CA ASP A 26 4.18 -17.92 -4.02
C ASP A 26 3.35 -18.60 -2.93
N ALA A 27 3.05 -19.90 -3.10
CA ALA A 27 2.25 -20.68 -2.16
C ALA A 27 2.94 -20.82 -0.79
N SER A 28 4.26 -21.05 -0.76
CA SER A 28 4.99 -21.20 0.50
C SER A 28 5.02 -19.89 1.30
N TYR A 29 5.08 -18.76 0.60
CA TYR A 29 4.99 -17.44 1.24
C TYR A 29 3.57 -17.16 1.77
N ARG A 30 2.51 -17.58 1.06
CA ARG A 30 1.13 -17.49 1.59
C ARG A 30 0.98 -18.28 2.89
N ASP A 31 1.51 -19.50 2.92
CA ASP A 31 1.44 -20.35 4.13
C ASP A 31 2.22 -19.71 5.30
N MET A 32 3.38 -19.14 5.05
CA MET A 32 4.14 -18.38 6.05
C MET A 32 3.35 -17.16 6.58
N VAL A 33 2.70 -16.40 5.70
CA VAL A 33 1.87 -15.25 6.10
C VAL A 33 0.72 -15.70 7.01
N ARG A 34 0.08 -16.84 6.71
CA ARG A 34 -1.00 -17.40 7.55
C ARG A 34 -0.49 -17.90 8.89
N GLU A 35 0.69 -18.50 8.93
CA GLU A 35 1.33 -18.90 10.18
C GLU A 35 1.67 -17.68 11.06
N ASP A 36 2.24 -16.63 10.47
CA ASP A 36 2.52 -15.37 11.15
C ASP A 36 1.23 -14.71 11.66
N LEU A 37 0.16 -14.71 10.86
CA LEU A 37 -1.15 -14.23 11.28
C LEU A 37 -1.73 -15.05 12.44
N ALA A 38 -1.65 -16.38 12.38
CA ALA A 38 -2.13 -17.28 13.42
C ALA A 38 -1.39 -17.02 14.76
N SER A 39 -0.12 -16.63 14.72
CA SER A 39 0.62 -16.23 15.91
C SER A 39 0.03 -15.01 16.63
N ARG A 40 -0.81 -14.22 15.94
CA ARG A 40 -1.50 -13.03 16.46
C ARG A 40 -2.97 -13.28 16.81
N ALA A 41 -3.46 -14.51 16.74
CA ALA A 41 -4.88 -14.85 16.94
C ALA A 41 -5.46 -14.24 18.21
N SER A 42 -4.75 -14.30 19.35
CA SER A 42 -5.23 -13.72 20.60
C SER A 42 -5.45 -12.20 20.56
N VAL A 43 -4.68 -11.48 19.76
CA VAL A 43 -4.84 -10.04 19.58
C VAL A 43 -6.03 -9.74 18.69
N LEU A 44 -6.22 -10.52 17.60
CA LEU A 44 -7.34 -10.38 16.70
C LEU A 44 -8.65 -10.69 17.42
N ASP A 45 -8.69 -11.78 18.20
CA ASP A 45 -9.85 -12.17 19.00
C ASP A 45 -10.21 -11.08 20.02
N ALA A 46 -9.23 -10.55 20.73
CA ALA A 46 -9.44 -9.47 21.70
C ALA A 46 -9.93 -8.18 21.04
N ALA A 47 -9.57 -7.92 19.78
CA ALA A 47 -10.03 -6.80 18.98
C ALA A 47 -11.37 -7.06 18.26
N GLY A 48 -11.91 -8.28 18.34
CA GLY A 48 -13.14 -8.68 17.67
C GLY A 48 -13.00 -8.74 16.13
N ILE A 49 -11.81 -9.06 15.62
CA ILE A 49 -11.52 -9.07 14.19
C ILE A 49 -11.65 -10.49 13.65
N ASP A 50 -12.62 -10.69 12.77
CA ASP A 50 -12.84 -11.92 12.02
C ASP A 50 -12.87 -11.61 10.51
N LEU A 51 -11.75 -11.85 9.84
CA LEU A 51 -11.63 -11.61 8.40
C LEU A 51 -12.54 -12.53 7.57
N THR A 52 -12.87 -13.72 8.10
CA THR A 52 -13.70 -14.68 7.38
C THR A 52 -15.16 -14.24 7.28
N ALA A 53 -15.62 -13.43 8.22
CA ALA A 53 -16.97 -12.87 8.23
C ALA A 53 -17.16 -11.69 7.25
N MET A 54 -16.09 -11.16 6.66
CA MET A 54 -16.15 -9.95 5.83
C MET A 54 -16.59 -10.20 4.37
N GLY A 55 -16.72 -11.45 3.94
CA GLY A 55 -17.12 -11.78 2.55
C GLY A 55 -16.09 -11.37 1.49
N LEU A 56 -14.81 -11.46 1.82
CA LEU A 56 -13.68 -11.07 0.98
C LEU A 56 -13.48 -12.04 -0.20
N ASP A 57 -13.04 -11.51 -1.34
CA ASP A 57 -12.51 -12.36 -2.39
C ASP A 57 -11.11 -12.90 -2.03
N GLN A 58 -10.57 -13.81 -2.86
CA GLN A 58 -9.28 -14.46 -2.61
C GLN A 58 -8.13 -13.46 -2.46
N LYS A 59 -8.08 -12.43 -3.31
CA LYS A 59 -7.00 -11.42 -3.28
C LYS A 59 -7.16 -10.47 -2.10
N GLU A 60 -8.38 -10.09 -1.80
CA GLU A 60 -8.71 -9.28 -0.62
C GLU A 60 -8.32 -10.01 0.66
N MET A 61 -8.67 -11.30 0.77
CA MET A 61 -8.31 -12.11 1.93
C MET A 61 -6.80 -12.17 2.12
N GLU A 62 -6.04 -12.54 1.10
CA GLU A 62 -4.57 -12.63 1.17
C GLU A 62 -3.91 -11.29 1.48
N ALA A 63 -4.43 -10.18 0.96
CA ALA A 63 -3.94 -8.85 1.26
C ALA A 63 -4.23 -8.44 2.71
N MET A 64 -5.42 -8.76 3.22
CA MET A 64 -5.79 -8.53 4.62
C MET A 64 -4.99 -9.42 5.57
N GLU A 65 -4.81 -10.71 5.25
CA GLU A 65 -3.92 -11.62 5.98
C GLU A 65 -2.51 -11.02 6.08
N PHE A 66 -1.95 -10.54 4.97
CA PHE A 66 -0.63 -9.91 4.93
C PHE A 66 -0.56 -8.64 5.79
N LEU A 67 -1.54 -7.74 5.67
CA LEU A 67 -1.58 -6.52 6.47
C LEU A 67 -1.62 -6.84 7.97
N TYR A 68 -2.53 -7.70 8.40
CA TYR A 68 -2.71 -8.06 9.81
C TYR A 68 -1.54 -8.89 10.37
N ALA A 69 -0.87 -9.69 9.54
CA ALA A 69 0.33 -10.41 9.95
C ALA A 69 1.50 -9.47 10.28
N TYR A 70 1.62 -8.33 9.60
CA TYR A 70 2.84 -7.51 9.67
C TYR A 70 2.65 -6.07 10.15
N MET A 71 1.41 -5.59 10.30
CA MET A 71 1.19 -4.23 10.83
C MET A 71 1.58 -4.15 12.33
N PRO A 72 1.93 -2.97 12.86
CA PRO A 72 2.12 -2.75 14.29
C PRO A 72 0.86 -3.13 15.09
N LEU A 73 1.04 -3.72 16.26
CA LEU A 73 -0.10 -4.17 17.10
C LEU A 73 -1.07 -3.03 17.45
N GLY A 74 -0.56 -1.80 17.64
CA GLY A 74 -1.43 -0.65 17.86
C GLY A 74 -2.36 -0.35 16.69
N ASP A 75 -1.95 -0.66 15.47
CA ASP A 75 -2.77 -0.43 14.28
C ASP A 75 -3.91 -1.45 14.17
N VAL A 76 -3.70 -2.68 14.66
CA VAL A 76 -4.75 -3.71 14.69
C VAL A 76 -6.02 -3.21 15.40
N VAL A 77 -5.86 -2.42 16.47
CA VAL A 77 -6.97 -1.96 17.31
C VAL A 77 -7.41 -0.52 17.02
N ASN A 78 -6.60 0.27 16.32
CA ASN A 78 -6.85 1.70 16.10
C ASN A 78 -7.77 1.99 14.91
N GLN A 79 -7.91 1.05 13.97
CA GLN A 79 -8.74 1.20 12.78
C GLN A 79 -9.57 -0.05 12.57
N SER A 80 -10.73 0.11 11.93
CA SER A 80 -11.59 -1.04 11.60
C SER A 80 -11.04 -1.86 10.43
N PRO A 81 -11.42 -3.14 10.31
CA PRO A 81 -11.06 -3.96 9.14
C PRO A 81 -11.49 -3.35 7.80
N GLU A 82 -12.62 -2.64 7.76
CA GLU A 82 -13.11 -1.96 6.55
C GLU A 82 -12.16 -0.84 6.10
N TYR A 83 -11.51 -0.15 7.03
CA TYR A 83 -10.49 0.85 6.71
C TYR A 83 -9.32 0.22 5.93
N TYR A 84 -8.82 -0.94 6.37
CA TYR A 84 -7.73 -1.65 5.71
C TYR A 84 -8.16 -2.26 4.37
N LEU A 85 -9.39 -2.76 4.29
CA LEU A 85 -9.96 -3.27 3.05
C LEU A 85 -10.10 -2.14 2.01
N ASP A 86 -10.63 -0.99 2.40
CA ASP A 86 -10.73 0.19 1.51
C ASP A 86 -9.33 0.64 1.06
N HIS A 87 -8.36 0.64 1.96
CA HIS A 87 -6.96 0.95 1.65
C HIS A 87 -6.37 -0.01 0.60
N TYR A 88 -6.63 -1.31 0.71
CA TYR A 88 -6.23 -2.29 -0.30
C TYR A 88 -6.95 -2.05 -1.64
N ARG A 89 -8.27 -1.85 -1.62
CA ARG A 89 -9.07 -1.58 -2.82
C ARG A 89 -8.57 -0.35 -3.57
N MET A 90 -8.24 0.70 -2.84
CA MET A 90 -7.63 1.90 -3.43
C MET A 90 -6.22 1.66 -3.99
N THR A 91 -5.43 0.79 -3.34
CA THR A 91 -4.13 0.35 -3.87
C THR A 91 -4.33 -0.39 -5.20
N ARG A 92 -5.27 -1.32 -5.28
CA ARG A 92 -5.60 -2.03 -6.52
C ARG A 92 -6.04 -1.08 -7.62
N ARG A 93 -6.96 -0.18 -7.28
CA ARG A 93 -7.44 0.84 -8.21
C ARG A 93 -6.28 1.66 -8.81
N ALA A 94 -5.37 2.12 -7.96
CA ALA A 94 -4.21 2.88 -8.43
C ALA A 94 -3.33 2.06 -9.40
N LEU A 95 -3.11 0.77 -9.13
CA LEU A 95 -2.35 -0.10 -10.02
C LEU A 95 -3.08 -0.38 -11.34
N ASP A 96 -4.40 -0.51 -11.30
CA ASP A 96 -5.21 -0.79 -12.50
C ASP A 96 -5.34 0.44 -13.41
N GLU A 97 -5.34 1.65 -12.84
CA GLU A 97 -5.56 2.90 -13.58
C GLU A 97 -4.26 3.63 -13.98
N MET A 98 -3.11 3.36 -13.32
CA MET A 98 -1.85 4.05 -13.61
C MET A 98 -0.99 3.30 -14.64
N PRO A 99 -0.26 4.01 -15.53
CA PRO A 99 0.51 3.40 -16.62
C PRO A 99 1.65 2.47 -16.17
N TRP A 100 2.06 2.56 -14.92
CA TRP A 100 3.13 1.73 -14.33
C TRP A 100 2.61 0.55 -13.54
N GLY A 101 1.31 0.47 -13.24
CA GLY A 101 0.76 -0.48 -12.28
C GLY A 101 1.10 -1.94 -12.56
N GLU A 102 0.95 -2.38 -13.82
CA GLU A 102 1.31 -3.75 -14.24
C GLU A 102 2.81 -4.05 -14.16
N LYS A 103 3.66 -3.02 -14.10
CA LYS A 103 5.12 -3.15 -14.05
C LYS A 103 5.66 -3.23 -12.63
N ILE A 104 4.83 -2.99 -11.62
CA ILE A 104 5.25 -3.06 -10.22
C ILE A 104 5.36 -4.53 -9.80
N PRO A 105 6.57 -5.01 -9.47
CA PRO A 105 6.73 -6.38 -9.00
C PRO A 105 5.95 -6.63 -7.71
N GLU A 106 5.44 -7.84 -7.55
CA GLU A 106 4.60 -8.23 -6.41
C GLU A 106 5.24 -7.95 -5.04
N ARG A 107 6.56 -8.20 -4.93
CA ARG A 107 7.31 -7.91 -3.71
C ARG A 107 7.29 -6.43 -3.36
N GLU A 108 7.57 -5.56 -4.33
CA GLU A 108 7.58 -4.11 -4.16
C GLU A 108 6.18 -3.59 -3.85
N LEU A 109 5.16 -4.16 -4.47
CA LEU A 109 3.77 -3.86 -4.14
C LEU A 109 3.48 -4.15 -2.66
N ARG A 110 3.78 -5.36 -2.18
CA ARG A 110 3.50 -5.76 -0.79
C ARG A 110 4.25 -4.93 0.24
N HIS A 111 5.49 -4.58 -0.03
CA HIS A 111 6.35 -3.93 0.97
C HIS A 111 6.42 -2.41 0.87
N PHE A 112 6.14 -1.83 -0.31
CA PHE A 112 6.40 -0.41 -0.56
C PHE A 112 5.21 0.37 -1.14
N VAL A 113 4.12 -0.29 -1.52
CA VAL A 113 2.88 0.37 -1.95
C VAL A 113 1.75 0.09 -0.97
N LEU A 114 1.52 -1.19 -0.64
CA LEU A 114 0.41 -1.61 0.20
C LEU A 114 0.49 -1.12 1.65
N PRO A 115 1.64 -1.09 2.36
CA PRO A 115 1.65 -0.72 3.77
C PRO A 115 1.04 0.65 4.01
N VAL A 116 0.17 0.73 5.03
CA VAL A 116 -0.54 1.97 5.39
C VAL A 116 0.43 2.94 6.02
N ARG A 117 1.17 2.47 7.02
CA ARG A 117 2.09 3.29 7.82
C ARG A 117 3.40 3.55 7.09
N VAL A 118 3.91 4.75 7.21
CA VAL A 118 5.21 5.17 6.69
C VAL A 118 6.25 5.27 7.81
N ASN A 119 5.86 5.88 8.94
CA ASN A 119 6.70 6.12 10.10
C ASN A 119 5.90 5.77 11.39
N ASN A 120 5.79 6.72 12.32
CA ASN A 120 5.05 6.62 13.58
C ASN A 120 3.84 7.58 13.64
N GLU A 121 3.43 8.09 12.51
CA GLU A 121 2.29 8.99 12.34
C GLU A 121 0.96 8.31 12.74
N ASN A 122 -0.05 9.09 13.08
CA ASN A 122 -1.41 8.59 13.18
C ASN A 122 -1.91 8.24 11.77
N LEU A 123 -2.65 7.13 11.65
CA LEU A 123 -3.26 6.72 10.39
C LEU A 123 -4.45 7.64 10.04
N ASP A 124 -4.59 7.95 8.76
CA ASP A 124 -5.71 8.73 8.21
C ASP A 124 -6.11 8.22 6.81
N SER A 125 -7.09 8.85 6.19
CA SER A 125 -7.60 8.47 4.87
C SER A 125 -6.85 9.16 3.71
N ALA A 126 -5.58 9.52 3.90
CA ALA A 126 -4.78 10.26 2.90
C ALA A 126 -4.76 9.59 1.53
N ARG A 127 -4.71 8.25 1.45
CA ARG A 127 -4.67 7.53 0.19
C ARG A 127 -5.81 7.90 -0.74
N ASN A 128 -7.04 7.94 -0.24
CA ASN A 128 -8.22 8.28 -1.02
C ASN A 128 -8.22 9.74 -1.47
N VAL A 129 -7.78 10.64 -0.60
CA VAL A 129 -7.72 12.08 -0.88
C VAL A 129 -6.63 12.37 -1.90
N PHE A 130 -5.43 11.85 -1.69
CA PHE A 130 -4.27 12.11 -2.56
C PHE A 130 -4.46 11.49 -3.94
N TYR A 131 -5.01 10.26 -4.01
CA TYR A 131 -5.34 9.66 -5.30
C TYR A 131 -6.25 10.56 -6.15
N LYS A 132 -7.32 11.11 -5.56
CA LYS A 132 -8.26 11.98 -6.28
C LYS A 132 -7.60 13.25 -6.82
N GLU A 133 -6.63 13.81 -6.09
CA GLU A 133 -5.91 15.01 -6.53
C GLU A 133 -4.80 14.68 -7.55
N LEU A 134 -4.05 13.61 -7.32
CA LEU A 134 -2.85 13.30 -8.10
C LEU A 134 -3.13 12.53 -9.39
N ALA A 135 -4.06 11.56 -9.36
CA ALA A 135 -4.31 10.71 -10.53
C ALA A 135 -4.60 11.51 -11.81
N PRO A 136 -5.46 12.56 -11.80
CA PRO A 136 -5.69 13.38 -12.99
C PRO A 136 -4.45 14.14 -13.49
N ARG A 137 -3.50 14.47 -12.59
CA ARG A 137 -2.29 15.23 -12.93
C ARG A 137 -1.24 14.37 -13.62
N ILE A 138 -1.18 13.07 -13.27
CA ILE A 138 -0.02 12.22 -13.61
C ILE A 138 -0.34 11.02 -14.50
N LYS A 139 -1.61 10.73 -14.79
CA LYS A 139 -2.06 9.54 -15.55
C LYS A 139 -1.42 9.38 -16.93
N ASP A 140 -1.00 10.47 -17.54
CA ASP A 140 -0.40 10.48 -18.90
C ASP A 140 1.13 10.61 -18.84
N MET A 141 1.75 10.53 -17.64
CA MET A 141 3.19 10.69 -17.44
C MET A 141 3.92 9.35 -17.38
N SER A 142 5.24 9.37 -17.63
CA SER A 142 6.10 8.28 -17.21
C SER A 142 6.16 8.19 -15.69
N MET A 143 6.51 7.03 -15.12
CA MET A 143 6.66 6.90 -13.66
C MET A 143 7.71 7.89 -13.11
N TYR A 144 8.79 8.14 -13.85
CA TYR A 144 9.82 9.09 -13.47
C TYR A 144 9.27 10.52 -13.37
N ASP A 145 8.56 10.98 -14.40
CA ASP A 145 7.96 12.31 -14.41
C ASP A 145 6.86 12.44 -13.34
N ALA A 146 6.09 11.38 -13.13
CA ALA A 146 5.08 11.33 -12.07
C ALA A 146 5.69 11.47 -10.67
N VAL A 147 6.85 10.86 -10.40
CA VAL A 147 7.56 11.04 -9.12
C VAL A 147 7.95 12.50 -8.91
N LEU A 148 8.49 13.16 -9.94
CA LEU A 148 8.84 14.58 -9.87
C LEU A 148 7.61 15.45 -9.65
N GLU A 149 6.51 15.17 -10.34
CA GLU A 149 5.26 15.91 -10.20
C GLU A 149 4.63 15.72 -8.80
N VAL A 150 4.65 14.50 -8.27
CA VAL A 150 4.18 14.24 -6.90
C VAL A 150 5.06 14.98 -5.88
N ASN A 151 6.38 15.00 -6.06
CA ASN A 151 7.26 15.78 -5.20
C ASN A 151 6.95 17.29 -5.28
N HIS A 152 6.71 17.81 -6.50
CA HIS A 152 6.29 19.19 -6.68
C HIS A 152 4.96 19.49 -5.97
N TRP A 153 3.97 18.62 -6.14
CA TRP A 153 2.69 18.70 -5.42
C TRP A 153 2.87 18.73 -3.90
N CYS A 154 3.79 17.95 -3.33
CA CYS A 154 4.09 18.00 -1.90
C CYS A 154 4.58 19.40 -1.47
N HIS A 155 5.42 20.07 -2.28
CA HIS A 155 5.86 21.43 -2.02
C HIS A 155 4.74 22.48 -2.15
N GLU A 156 3.73 22.22 -2.96
CA GLU A 156 2.50 23.06 -2.98
C GLU A 156 1.71 22.94 -1.67
N LYS A 157 1.78 21.79 -1.00
CA LYS A 157 0.96 21.46 0.18
C LYS A 157 1.63 21.81 1.51
N ALA A 158 2.93 21.69 1.61
CA ALA A 158 3.65 21.89 2.86
C ALA A 158 5.05 22.47 2.64
N VAL A 159 5.51 23.27 3.59
CA VAL A 159 6.86 23.81 3.65
C VAL A 159 7.58 23.33 4.89
N TYR A 160 8.92 23.26 4.83
CA TYR A 160 9.70 22.89 6.00
C TYR A 160 9.54 23.92 7.12
N MET A 161 9.17 23.44 8.29
CA MET A 161 9.15 24.22 9.52
C MET A 161 9.31 23.29 10.73
N PRO A 162 10.06 23.68 11.76
CA PRO A 162 10.12 22.92 13.00
C PRO A 162 8.72 22.70 13.58
N SER A 163 8.44 21.47 13.97
CA SER A 163 7.18 21.07 14.61
C SER A 163 7.47 20.35 15.93
N ASP A 164 6.46 19.75 16.56
CA ASP A 164 6.63 18.95 17.77
C ASP A 164 7.38 17.63 17.50
N ARG A 165 7.49 16.77 18.53
CA ARG A 165 8.25 15.52 18.42
C ARG A 165 7.51 14.39 17.69
N ARG A 166 6.20 14.50 17.50
CA ARG A 166 5.41 13.48 16.80
C ARG A 166 5.33 13.80 15.32
N THR A 167 5.46 12.77 14.50
CA THR A 167 5.20 12.89 13.08
C THR A 167 3.69 13.05 12.86
N SER A 168 3.29 14.14 12.26
CA SER A 168 1.89 14.39 11.88
C SER A 168 1.45 13.41 10.80
N SER A 169 0.15 13.06 10.78
CA SER A 169 -0.41 12.31 9.68
C SER A 169 -0.36 13.09 8.36
N PRO A 170 -0.36 12.41 7.20
CA PRO A 170 -0.29 13.09 5.91
C PRO A 170 -1.36 14.16 5.70
N LEU A 171 -2.63 13.90 6.06
CA LEU A 171 -3.69 14.91 5.96
C LEU A 171 -3.52 16.05 6.97
N ALA A 172 -3.00 15.77 8.17
CA ALA A 172 -2.70 16.82 9.13
C ALA A 172 -1.59 17.73 8.62
N THR A 173 -0.54 17.17 8.00
CA THR A 173 0.54 17.94 7.37
C THR A 173 0.01 18.85 6.26
N VAL A 174 -0.85 18.34 5.39
CA VAL A 174 -1.51 19.16 4.35
C VAL A 174 -2.36 20.26 4.98
N LYS A 175 -3.10 19.95 6.04
CA LYS A 175 -3.98 20.93 6.72
C LYS A 175 -3.21 22.04 7.41
N THR A 176 -2.06 21.72 8.02
CA THR A 176 -1.21 22.71 8.70
C THR A 176 -0.29 23.45 7.73
N ALA A 177 -0.06 22.88 6.53
CA ALA A 177 0.81 23.40 5.48
C ALA A 177 2.30 23.49 5.88
N TYR A 178 2.75 22.78 6.91
CA TYR A 178 4.15 22.71 7.30
C TYR A 178 4.51 21.39 8.01
N GLY A 179 5.79 21.08 8.05
CA GLY A 179 6.32 19.94 8.79
C GLY A 179 7.85 19.91 8.79
N ARG A 180 8.42 19.06 9.65
CA ARG A 180 9.84 18.72 9.63
C ARG A 180 10.12 17.72 8.49
N CYS A 181 11.38 17.34 8.34
CA CYS A 181 11.80 16.28 7.40
C CYS A 181 10.99 14.95 7.59
N GLY A 182 10.58 14.66 8.82
CA GLY A 182 9.72 13.49 9.12
C GLY A 182 8.36 13.59 8.46
N GLU A 183 7.67 14.72 8.64
CA GLU A 183 6.36 14.98 8.04
C GLU A 183 6.45 15.11 6.51
N GLU A 184 7.43 15.84 5.98
CA GLU A 184 7.61 16.01 4.53
C GLU A 184 7.87 14.67 3.83
N SER A 185 8.76 13.83 4.38
CA SER A 185 9.02 12.51 3.82
C SER A 185 7.84 11.54 3.99
N THR A 186 7.09 11.63 5.10
CA THR A 186 5.86 10.84 5.30
C THR A 186 4.79 11.26 4.29
N LEU A 187 4.60 12.57 4.05
CA LEU A 187 3.69 13.10 3.05
C LEU A 187 4.05 12.59 1.64
N LEU A 188 5.32 12.72 1.24
CA LEU A 188 5.78 12.27 -0.07
C LEU A 188 5.59 10.76 -0.27
N VAL A 189 5.96 9.94 0.71
CA VAL A 189 5.79 8.48 0.62
C VAL A 189 4.31 8.11 0.55
N ALA A 190 3.44 8.72 1.37
CA ALA A 190 2.00 8.47 1.33
C ALA A 190 1.39 8.90 -0.02
N ALA A 191 1.82 10.03 -0.58
CA ALA A 191 1.39 10.53 -1.89
C ALA A 191 1.80 9.58 -3.03
N LEU A 192 3.06 9.14 -3.08
CA LEU A 192 3.55 8.19 -4.07
C LEU A 192 2.82 6.85 -3.99
N ARG A 193 2.65 6.31 -2.77
CA ARG A 193 1.90 5.05 -2.55
C ARG A 193 0.44 5.16 -2.97
N SER A 194 -0.17 6.35 -2.82
CA SER A 194 -1.58 6.56 -3.21
C SER A 194 -1.83 6.37 -4.70
N VAL A 195 -0.82 6.59 -5.52
CA VAL A 195 -0.86 6.42 -6.98
C VAL A 195 -0.10 5.17 -7.46
N GLY A 196 0.15 4.21 -6.58
CA GLY A 196 0.73 2.92 -6.91
C GLY A 196 2.25 2.94 -7.13
N ILE A 197 2.97 4.00 -6.75
CA ILE A 197 4.42 4.07 -6.87
C ILE A 197 5.07 3.56 -5.58
N PRO A 198 5.96 2.53 -5.65
CA PRO A 198 6.66 2.00 -4.49
C PRO A 198 7.56 3.05 -3.84
N ALA A 199 7.37 3.29 -2.55
CA ALA A 199 8.16 4.26 -1.81
C ALA A 199 8.32 3.88 -0.33
N ARG A 200 9.44 4.25 0.26
CA ARG A 200 9.68 4.12 1.70
C ARG A 200 10.54 5.27 2.23
N GLN A 201 10.37 5.59 3.50
CA GLN A 201 11.27 6.47 4.22
C GLN A 201 12.55 5.71 4.58
N VAL A 202 13.71 6.37 4.48
CA VAL A 202 15.00 5.82 4.88
C VAL A 202 15.61 6.75 5.92
N TYR A 203 16.10 6.17 7.01
CA TYR A 203 16.79 6.88 8.08
C TYR A 203 18.31 6.79 7.93
N THR A 204 18.97 7.93 8.06
CA THR A 204 20.41 7.98 8.27
C THR A 204 20.67 8.24 9.76
N PRO A 205 21.22 7.27 10.51
CA PRO A 205 21.34 7.36 11.97
C PRO A 205 22.36 8.42 12.44
N ARG A 206 23.26 8.82 11.54
CA ARG A 206 24.18 9.94 11.77
C ARG A 206 24.23 10.81 10.52
N TRP A 207 23.96 12.06 10.70
CA TRP A 207 24.09 13.09 9.67
C TRP A 207 25.23 14.01 10.08
N ALA A 208 26.31 14.07 9.26
CA ALA A 208 27.37 15.05 9.42
C ALA A 208 27.00 16.28 8.59
N HIS A 209 26.86 17.41 9.25
CA HIS A 209 26.74 18.71 8.60
C HIS A 209 28.14 19.32 8.41
#